data_3951cd649f7b5233c7a2344b24fc944c
#
_entry.id   3951cd649f7b5233c7a2344b24fc944c
#
_cell.length_a   1.000
_cell.length_b   1.000
_cell.length_c   1.000
_cell.angle_alpha   90.00
_cell.angle_beta   90.00
_cell.angle_gamma   90.00
#
_symmetry.space_group_name_H-M   'P 1'
#
loop_
_entity.id
_entity.type
_entity.pdbx_description
1 polymer ?
#
loop_
_entity_poly.entity_id
_entity_poly.type
_entity_poly.pdbx_seq_one_letter_code
_entity_poly.pdbx_strand_id
1 'polypeptide(L)'
;VTAVIYPDSMIGIIGGDANSKLLALAAKRLGFRVGILTDTLDSPAAGVADVTEMGALNSVTNLQKLAQFCDAMTYQYENIDTSVLDQLNAVNLPQGTDILAITQDRQLEKVFFESHNLNIAPYATIVDINDVYDAVASIGYPCVLKPIQKGYGKQFQHIIYGEADIAGSEKYLTSGTYILESWVPYESELTIMVAKDADKNLAYMPVVENVFVDQELFETIVPARIKPAVMAEVQRIAELVGNALDYVGVFGIEFFLTASDTLYVKRLVPGPHTSGNIFNEATNVSQYELHLRTLCHWPLPKIKLISPAVSVTIPKRLITDTFTQVLIKPDWHFYYYLDNAQNDNDRAGHVTILTTDTRRTLEQIYDTEIWNQPPKKG
;
A
#
# COMPACT_ATOMS: atom_id res chain seq x y z
N VAL A 1 16.13 -8.36 -25.13
CA VAL A 1 16.75 -7.53 -24.06
C VAL A 1 15.96 -6.23 -24.05
N THR A 2 15.20 -5.99 -23.01
CA THR A 2 14.45 -4.74 -22.83
C THR A 2 15.46 -3.59 -22.69
N ALA A 3 15.24 -2.48 -23.39
CA ALA A 3 16.19 -1.37 -23.39
C ALA A 3 16.21 -0.69 -22.01
N VAL A 4 17.40 -0.34 -21.53
CA VAL A 4 17.57 0.45 -20.30
C VAL A 4 17.06 1.87 -20.56
N ILE A 5 16.23 2.39 -19.65
CA ILE A 5 15.71 3.76 -19.70
C ILE A 5 16.63 4.66 -18.87
N TYR A 6 17.14 5.72 -19.51
CA TYR A 6 18.12 6.64 -18.91
C TYR A 6 17.46 7.96 -18.46
N PRO A 7 18.14 8.74 -17.60
CA PRO A 7 17.73 10.10 -17.26
C PRO A 7 17.43 10.96 -18.50
N ASP A 8 16.60 11.97 -18.34
CA ASP A 8 15.96 12.80 -19.39
C ASP A 8 14.79 12.11 -20.13
N SER A 9 14.63 10.77 -20.00
CA SER A 9 13.42 10.08 -20.43
C SER A 9 12.22 10.48 -19.58
N MET A 10 10.99 10.27 -20.10
CA MET A 10 9.76 10.61 -19.39
C MET A 10 9.12 9.36 -18.78
N ILE A 11 8.87 9.41 -17.49
CA ILE A 11 8.11 8.41 -16.74
C ILE A 11 6.68 8.88 -16.56
N GLY A 12 5.72 8.11 -17.07
CA GLY A 12 4.29 8.37 -16.91
C GLY A 12 3.76 7.70 -15.64
N ILE A 13 3.01 8.43 -14.83
CA ILE A 13 2.37 7.93 -13.61
C ILE A 13 0.85 8.06 -13.77
N ILE A 14 0.15 6.92 -13.68
CA ILE A 14 -1.31 6.88 -13.70
C ILE A 14 -1.77 6.99 -12.26
N GLY A 15 -2.25 8.18 -11.89
CA GLY A 15 -2.65 8.54 -10.54
C GLY A 15 -2.13 9.91 -10.13
N GLY A 16 -2.83 10.59 -9.23
CA GLY A 16 -2.51 11.96 -8.81
C GLY A 16 -2.33 12.14 -7.30
N ASP A 17 -2.37 11.07 -6.50
CA ASP A 17 -2.36 11.10 -5.05
C ASP A 17 -0.98 11.41 -4.43
N ALA A 18 -0.90 11.33 -3.10
CA ALA A 18 0.33 11.55 -2.35
C ALA A 18 1.46 10.57 -2.72
N ASN A 19 1.14 9.29 -2.95
CA ASN A 19 2.16 8.31 -3.35
C ASN A 19 2.66 8.59 -4.77
N SER A 20 1.77 9.00 -5.67
CA SER A 20 2.12 9.46 -7.03
C SER A 20 3.06 10.66 -6.98
N LYS A 21 2.79 11.64 -6.08
CA LYS A 21 3.70 12.78 -5.85
C LYS A 21 5.08 12.34 -5.37
N LEU A 22 5.14 11.44 -4.40
CA LEU A 22 6.42 10.96 -3.86
C LEU A 22 7.21 10.17 -4.91
N LEU A 23 6.53 9.38 -5.74
CA LEU A 23 7.14 8.69 -6.88
C LEU A 23 7.66 9.69 -7.93
N ALA A 24 6.88 10.73 -8.25
CA ALA A 24 7.29 11.79 -9.17
C ALA A 24 8.53 12.54 -8.68
N LEU A 25 8.58 12.87 -7.38
CA LEU A 25 9.76 13.50 -6.77
C LEU A 25 11.00 12.60 -6.81
N ALA A 26 10.83 11.29 -6.58
CA ALA A 26 11.91 10.33 -6.72
C ALA A 26 12.41 10.23 -8.17
N ALA A 27 11.50 10.23 -9.16
CA ALA A 27 11.86 10.24 -10.57
C ALA A 27 12.65 11.50 -10.95
N LYS A 28 12.19 12.66 -10.50
CA LYS A 28 12.90 13.93 -10.71
C LYS A 28 14.29 13.94 -10.07
N ARG A 29 14.44 13.39 -8.86
CA ARG A 29 15.75 13.23 -8.19
C ARG A 29 16.72 12.41 -9.02
N LEU A 30 16.21 11.40 -9.75
CA LEU A 30 17.01 10.56 -10.64
C LEU A 30 17.24 11.18 -12.03
N GLY A 31 16.71 12.39 -12.29
CA GLY A 31 16.88 13.10 -13.54
C GLY A 31 15.87 12.75 -14.63
N PHE A 32 14.78 12.08 -14.28
CA PHE A 32 13.67 11.81 -15.22
C PHE A 32 12.72 13.00 -15.33
N ARG A 33 12.07 13.11 -16.48
CA ARG A 33 10.88 13.92 -16.65
C ARG A 33 9.65 13.10 -16.23
N VAL A 34 8.60 13.78 -15.79
CA VAL A 34 7.41 13.12 -15.23
C VAL A 34 6.14 13.60 -15.94
N GLY A 35 5.39 12.64 -16.48
CA GLY A 35 4.03 12.84 -16.96
C GLY A 35 3.04 12.23 -15.96
N ILE A 36 1.92 12.92 -15.69
CA ILE A 36 0.87 12.46 -14.77
C ILE A 36 -0.46 12.39 -15.52
N LEU A 37 -1.20 11.27 -15.34
CA LEU A 37 -2.62 11.22 -15.65
C LEU A 37 -3.41 11.32 -14.33
N THR A 38 -4.26 12.32 -14.20
CA THR A 38 -5.10 12.52 -13.03
C THR A 38 -6.50 13.00 -13.42
N ASP A 39 -7.49 12.72 -12.60
CA ASP A 39 -8.88 13.17 -12.78
C ASP A 39 -9.16 14.53 -12.11
N THR A 40 -8.18 15.11 -11.41
CA THR A 40 -8.28 16.42 -10.76
C THR A 40 -7.01 17.25 -10.92
N LEU A 41 -7.16 18.54 -11.24
CA LEU A 41 -6.04 19.50 -11.37
C LEU A 41 -5.36 19.79 -10.03
N ASP A 42 -6.10 19.69 -8.95
CA ASP A 42 -5.60 19.98 -7.60
C ASP A 42 -4.92 18.74 -6.98
N SER A 43 -4.53 17.76 -7.81
CA SER A 43 -3.86 16.57 -7.32
C SER A 43 -2.45 16.89 -6.84
N PRO A 44 -1.96 16.24 -5.75
CA PRO A 44 -0.61 16.44 -5.23
C PRO A 44 0.48 16.24 -6.27
N ALA A 45 0.31 15.25 -7.16
CA ALA A 45 1.29 14.90 -8.17
C ALA A 45 1.33 15.90 -9.33
N ALA A 46 0.21 16.52 -9.68
CA ALA A 46 0.15 17.52 -10.76
C ALA A 46 1.08 18.71 -10.49
N GLY A 47 1.23 19.10 -9.23
CA GLY A 47 2.10 20.21 -8.82
C GLY A 47 3.61 19.97 -9.02
N VAL A 48 4.03 18.73 -9.33
CA VAL A 48 5.45 18.37 -9.52
C VAL A 48 5.73 17.72 -10.88
N ALA A 49 4.70 17.53 -11.71
CA ALA A 49 4.80 16.96 -13.04
C ALA A 49 5.34 17.96 -14.07
N ASP A 50 6.00 17.48 -15.12
CA ASP A 50 6.37 18.26 -16.31
C ASP A 50 5.20 18.35 -17.29
N VAL A 51 4.39 17.28 -17.34
CA VAL A 51 3.19 17.18 -18.17
C VAL A 51 2.06 16.60 -17.33
N THR A 52 0.90 17.21 -17.39
CA THR A 52 -0.32 16.70 -16.74
C THR A 52 -1.40 16.48 -17.79
N GLU A 53 -1.82 15.24 -18.00
CA GLU A 53 -3.01 14.88 -18.75
C GLU A 53 -4.19 14.80 -17.79
N MET A 54 -5.24 15.55 -18.11
CA MET A 54 -6.47 15.59 -17.32
C MET A 54 -7.52 14.66 -17.89
N GLY A 55 -8.03 13.77 -17.06
CA GLY A 55 -9.16 12.93 -17.43
C GLY A 55 -9.30 11.67 -16.59
N ALA A 56 -10.35 10.90 -16.89
CA ALA A 56 -10.62 9.66 -16.17
C ALA A 56 -9.46 8.67 -16.33
N LEU A 57 -9.05 8.05 -15.22
CA LEU A 57 -7.93 7.09 -15.17
C LEU A 57 -8.22 5.82 -15.98
N ASN A 58 -9.49 5.44 -16.11
CA ASN A 58 -9.96 4.29 -16.90
C ASN A 58 -10.34 4.66 -18.35
N SER A 59 -9.75 5.73 -18.90
CA SER A 59 -9.96 6.13 -20.29
C SER A 59 -8.77 5.75 -21.16
N VAL A 60 -8.99 4.82 -22.10
CA VAL A 60 -7.98 4.42 -23.11
C VAL A 60 -7.40 5.64 -23.84
N THR A 61 -8.25 6.59 -24.19
CA THR A 61 -7.82 7.80 -24.92
C THR A 61 -6.86 8.64 -24.07
N ASN A 62 -7.14 8.84 -22.78
CA ASN A 62 -6.28 9.64 -21.90
C ASN A 62 -4.95 8.90 -21.63
N LEU A 63 -5.01 7.59 -21.40
CA LEU A 63 -3.81 6.77 -21.24
C LEU A 63 -2.93 6.80 -22.50
N GLN A 64 -3.51 6.66 -23.67
CA GLN A 64 -2.77 6.73 -24.93
C GLN A 64 -2.15 8.11 -25.17
N LYS A 65 -2.84 9.21 -24.82
CA LYS A 65 -2.26 10.56 -24.89
C LYS A 65 -1.02 10.70 -24.02
N LEU A 66 -1.10 10.25 -22.75
CA LEU A 66 0.07 10.28 -21.87
C LEU A 66 1.18 9.37 -22.41
N ALA A 67 0.85 8.16 -22.87
CA ALA A 67 1.80 7.17 -23.39
C ALA A 67 2.62 7.68 -24.59
N GLN A 68 2.10 8.62 -25.39
CA GLN A 68 2.83 9.22 -26.52
C GLN A 68 4.08 9.97 -26.11
N PHE A 69 4.15 10.43 -24.86
CA PHE A 69 5.27 11.21 -24.34
C PHE A 69 6.18 10.38 -23.42
N CYS A 70 5.75 9.17 -23.01
CA CYS A 70 6.41 8.40 -21.96
C CYS A 70 7.23 7.25 -22.54
N ASP A 71 8.44 7.07 -22.01
CA ASP A 71 9.30 5.93 -22.30
C ASP A 71 8.88 4.70 -21.46
N ALA A 72 8.35 4.95 -20.26
CA ALA A 72 7.67 3.94 -19.44
C ALA A 72 6.53 4.57 -18.64
N MET A 73 5.55 3.75 -18.31
CA MET A 73 4.40 4.12 -17.47
C MET A 73 4.28 3.20 -16.27
N THR A 74 3.66 3.71 -15.23
CA THR A 74 3.33 2.95 -14.00
C THR A 74 2.02 3.45 -13.42
N TYR A 75 1.32 2.60 -12.70
CA TYR A 75 0.09 2.95 -11.99
C TYR A 75 0.33 2.92 -10.46
N GLN A 76 -0.42 3.77 -9.74
CA GLN A 76 -0.39 3.88 -8.29
C GLN A 76 -1.73 3.47 -7.63
N TYR A 77 -2.77 3.24 -8.44
CA TYR A 77 -4.09 2.83 -7.96
C TYR A 77 -4.37 1.36 -8.25
N GLU A 78 -4.92 0.65 -7.25
CA GLU A 78 -5.35 -0.73 -7.40
C GLU A 78 -6.60 -0.88 -8.29
N ASN A 79 -7.40 0.19 -8.47
CA ASN A 79 -8.72 0.12 -9.10
C ASN A 79 -8.73 0.60 -10.58
N ILE A 80 -7.61 0.51 -11.27
CA ILE A 80 -7.56 0.78 -12.70
C ILE A 80 -8.02 -0.48 -13.45
N ASP A 81 -8.95 -0.31 -14.38
CA ASP A 81 -9.44 -1.41 -15.20
C ASP A 81 -8.29 -2.02 -16.03
N THR A 82 -7.97 -3.28 -15.76
CA THR A 82 -6.90 -4.00 -16.43
C THR A 82 -7.12 -4.07 -17.94
N SER A 83 -8.38 -4.20 -18.40
CA SER A 83 -8.71 -4.21 -19.82
C SER A 83 -8.34 -2.92 -20.55
N VAL A 84 -8.29 -1.81 -19.84
CA VAL A 84 -7.87 -0.50 -20.34
C VAL A 84 -6.34 -0.42 -20.39
N LEU A 85 -5.65 -0.92 -19.35
CA LEU A 85 -4.19 -0.98 -19.32
C LEU A 85 -3.62 -1.94 -20.37
N ASP A 86 -4.27 -3.06 -20.62
CA ASP A 86 -3.86 -4.07 -21.60
C ASP A 86 -3.85 -3.54 -23.06
N GLN A 87 -4.49 -2.39 -23.30
CA GLN A 87 -4.42 -1.70 -24.58
C GLN A 87 -3.16 -0.87 -24.77
N LEU A 88 -2.36 -0.70 -23.70
CA LEU A 88 -1.02 -0.14 -23.78
C LEU A 88 -0.04 -1.25 -24.24
N ASN A 89 0.97 -0.86 -25.02
CA ASN A 89 2.01 -1.80 -25.40
C ASN A 89 2.83 -2.19 -24.15
N ALA A 90 3.23 -3.45 -24.03
CA ALA A 90 4.02 -3.98 -22.92
C ALA A 90 5.32 -3.18 -22.66
N VAL A 91 5.89 -2.56 -23.69
CA VAL A 91 7.06 -1.67 -23.57
C VAL A 91 6.75 -0.42 -22.77
N ASN A 92 5.50 0.08 -22.83
CA ASN A 92 5.09 1.29 -22.14
C ASN A 92 4.64 1.02 -20.69
N LEU A 93 4.29 -0.20 -20.32
CA LEU A 93 3.86 -0.57 -18.97
C LEU A 93 4.66 -1.79 -18.46
N PRO A 94 5.95 -1.62 -18.07
CA PRO A 94 6.79 -2.73 -17.62
C PRO A 94 6.22 -3.46 -16.39
N GLN A 95 5.43 -2.76 -15.57
CA GLN A 95 4.79 -3.26 -14.37
C GLN A 95 3.80 -4.41 -14.65
N GLY A 96 3.19 -4.44 -15.84
CA GLY A 96 2.16 -5.43 -16.20
C GLY A 96 0.84 -5.21 -15.45
N THR A 97 -0.10 -6.11 -15.66
CA THR A 97 -1.46 -6.04 -15.09
C THR A 97 -1.82 -7.23 -14.20
N ASP A 98 -1.02 -8.30 -14.19
CA ASP A 98 -1.35 -9.56 -13.52
C ASP A 98 -1.61 -9.41 -12.02
N ILE A 99 -0.80 -8.60 -11.33
CA ILE A 99 -1.03 -8.35 -9.89
C ILE A 99 -2.36 -7.65 -9.63
N LEU A 100 -2.80 -6.75 -10.53
CA LEU A 100 -4.11 -6.09 -10.41
C LEU A 100 -5.26 -7.09 -10.58
N ALA A 101 -5.15 -7.99 -11.55
CA ALA A 101 -6.14 -9.04 -11.77
C ALA A 101 -6.33 -9.90 -10.50
N ILE A 102 -5.25 -10.16 -9.76
CA ILE A 102 -5.30 -10.88 -8.49
C ILE A 102 -5.87 -10.00 -7.36
N THR A 103 -5.38 -8.77 -7.23
CA THR A 103 -5.65 -7.96 -6.02
C THR A 103 -6.97 -7.20 -6.05
N GLN A 104 -7.56 -6.96 -7.22
CA GLN A 104 -8.85 -6.27 -7.35
C GLN A 104 -10.04 -7.11 -6.87
N ASP A 105 -9.89 -8.43 -6.89
CA ASP A 105 -10.90 -9.38 -6.45
C ASP A 105 -10.40 -10.14 -5.22
N ARG A 106 -11.12 -10.04 -4.08
CA ARG A 106 -10.72 -10.65 -2.82
C ARG A 106 -10.70 -12.18 -2.88
N GLN A 107 -11.56 -12.77 -3.69
CA GLN A 107 -11.61 -14.23 -3.85
C GLN A 107 -10.42 -14.72 -4.68
N LEU A 108 -10.09 -14.03 -5.76
CA LEU A 108 -8.92 -14.36 -6.58
C LEU A 108 -7.62 -14.21 -5.77
N GLU A 109 -7.52 -13.16 -4.96
CA GLU A 109 -6.37 -12.95 -4.08
C GLU A 109 -6.22 -14.10 -3.06
N LYS A 110 -7.32 -14.56 -2.46
CA LYS A 110 -7.29 -15.70 -1.53
C LYS A 110 -6.97 -17.03 -2.22
N VAL A 111 -7.53 -17.28 -3.40
CA VAL A 111 -7.21 -18.45 -4.21
C VAL A 111 -5.72 -18.45 -4.58
N PHE A 112 -5.15 -17.29 -4.92
CA PHE A 112 -3.71 -17.16 -5.15
C PHE A 112 -2.90 -17.58 -3.92
N PHE A 113 -3.26 -17.10 -2.72
CA PHE A 113 -2.57 -17.48 -1.48
C PHE A 113 -2.72 -18.97 -1.15
N GLU A 114 -3.92 -19.53 -1.28
CA GLU A 114 -4.18 -20.95 -1.02
C GLU A 114 -3.39 -21.86 -1.97
N SER A 115 -3.33 -21.51 -3.26
CA SER A 115 -2.56 -22.28 -4.25
C SER A 115 -1.06 -22.34 -3.94
N HIS A 116 -0.57 -21.41 -3.12
CA HIS A 116 0.81 -21.35 -2.64
C HIS A 116 0.97 -21.81 -1.18
N ASN A 117 -0.07 -22.45 -0.60
CA ASN A 117 -0.09 -22.93 0.79
C ASN A 117 0.27 -21.87 1.83
N LEU A 118 -0.18 -20.62 1.61
CA LEU A 118 -0.01 -19.54 2.56
C LEU A 118 -1.16 -19.52 3.57
N ASN A 119 -0.82 -19.23 4.82
CA ASN A 119 -1.82 -19.12 5.88
C ASN A 119 -2.60 -17.80 5.74
N ILE A 120 -3.92 -17.92 5.55
CA ILE A 120 -4.86 -16.80 5.42
C ILE A 120 -6.03 -16.98 6.39
N ALA A 121 -6.75 -15.91 6.69
CA ALA A 121 -7.99 -16.00 7.46
C ALA A 121 -8.99 -16.92 6.74
N PRO A 122 -9.63 -17.89 7.44
CA PRO A 122 -10.71 -18.70 6.87
C PRO A 122 -11.80 -17.81 6.26
N TYR A 123 -12.33 -18.20 5.12
CA TYR A 123 -13.32 -17.40 4.40
C TYR A 123 -14.36 -18.25 3.67
N ALA A 124 -15.48 -17.64 3.31
CA ALA A 124 -16.49 -18.20 2.43
C ALA A 124 -17.03 -17.14 1.48
N THR A 125 -17.45 -17.58 0.30
CA THR A 125 -18.15 -16.73 -0.67
C THR A 125 -19.62 -16.64 -0.31
N ILE A 126 -20.18 -15.43 -0.33
CA ILE A 126 -21.56 -15.11 0.06
C ILE A 126 -22.28 -14.46 -1.10
N VAL A 127 -23.42 -15.01 -1.49
CA VAL A 127 -24.32 -14.47 -2.50
C VAL A 127 -25.61 -13.97 -1.87
N ASP A 128 -26.12 -14.70 -0.86
CA ASP A 128 -27.32 -14.34 -0.13
C ASP A 128 -27.16 -14.54 1.38
N ILE A 129 -28.23 -14.22 2.14
CA ILE A 129 -28.18 -14.29 3.60
C ILE A 129 -28.08 -15.72 4.13
N ASN A 130 -28.57 -16.73 3.40
CA ASN A 130 -28.49 -18.12 3.83
C ASN A 130 -27.04 -18.60 3.80
N ASP A 131 -26.26 -18.14 2.81
CA ASP A 131 -24.83 -18.43 2.75
C ASP A 131 -24.09 -17.93 4.00
N VAL A 132 -24.53 -16.79 4.59
CA VAL A 132 -23.94 -16.30 5.85
C VAL A 132 -24.26 -17.24 7.00
N TYR A 133 -25.54 -17.69 7.15
CA TYR A 133 -25.92 -18.66 8.18
C TYR A 133 -25.16 -19.98 8.06
N ASP A 134 -24.94 -20.47 6.86
CA ASP A 134 -24.20 -21.70 6.61
C ASP A 134 -22.70 -21.52 6.89
N ALA A 135 -22.12 -20.41 6.46
CA ALA A 135 -20.68 -20.16 6.55
C ALA A 135 -20.23 -19.94 8.00
N VAL A 136 -21.02 -19.30 8.86
CA VAL A 136 -20.62 -19.03 10.26
C VAL A 136 -20.36 -20.28 11.07
N ALA A 137 -20.95 -21.43 10.68
CA ALA A 137 -20.69 -22.71 11.33
C ALA A 137 -19.21 -23.13 11.23
N SER A 138 -18.52 -22.76 10.14
CA SER A 138 -17.11 -23.09 9.91
C SER A 138 -16.18 -21.92 10.18
N ILE A 139 -16.62 -20.67 9.95
CA ILE A 139 -15.81 -19.45 10.10
C ILE A 139 -15.76 -18.98 11.56
N GLY A 140 -16.87 -19.14 12.30
CA GLY A 140 -17.03 -18.66 13.67
C GLY A 140 -17.25 -17.16 13.78
N TYR A 141 -17.29 -16.69 15.04
CA TYR A 141 -17.48 -15.27 15.38
C TYR A 141 -16.29 -14.74 16.19
N PRO A 142 -15.98 -13.43 16.10
CA PRO A 142 -16.52 -12.50 15.12
C PRO A 142 -16.06 -12.82 13.70
N CYS A 143 -16.83 -12.37 12.70
CA CYS A 143 -16.46 -12.45 11.30
C CYS A 143 -16.80 -11.16 10.56
N VAL A 144 -16.23 -10.97 9.37
CA VAL A 144 -16.34 -9.70 8.62
C VAL A 144 -16.86 -9.97 7.22
N LEU A 145 -17.98 -9.33 6.88
CA LEU A 145 -18.56 -9.34 5.53
C LEU A 145 -17.98 -8.18 4.71
N LYS A 146 -17.47 -8.47 3.52
CA LYS A 146 -16.85 -7.51 2.60
C LYS A 146 -17.30 -7.79 1.16
N PRO A 147 -17.50 -6.77 0.29
CA PRO A 147 -17.69 -7.02 -1.14
C PRO A 147 -16.45 -7.73 -1.72
N ILE A 148 -16.65 -8.61 -2.70
CA ILE A 148 -15.54 -9.27 -3.40
C ILE A 148 -14.68 -8.25 -4.13
N GLN A 149 -15.31 -7.34 -4.87
CA GLN A 149 -14.60 -6.31 -5.60
C GLN A 149 -14.12 -5.21 -4.65
N LYS A 150 -12.85 -4.88 -4.73
CA LYS A 150 -12.28 -3.74 -4.00
C LYS A 150 -12.67 -2.45 -4.73
N GLY A 151 -13.47 -1.61 -4.08
CA GLY A 151 -13.85 -0.30 -4.62
C GLY A 151 -12.87 0.82 -4.27
N TYR A 152 -13.13 2.03 -4.79
CA TYR A 152 -12.39 3.24 -4.41
C TYR A 152 -12.75 3.71 -3.00
N GLY A 153 -11.78 4.26 -2.26
CA GLY A 153 -12.00 4.89 -0.97
C GLY A 153 -12.14 3.92 0.20
N LYS A 154 -12.76 4.38 1.28
CA LYS A 154 -13.03 3.56 2.49
C LYS A 154 -13.83 2.34 2.11
N GLN A 155 -13.23 1.18 2.31
CA GLN A 155 -13.85 -0.08 1.92
C GLN A 155 -14.94 -0.45 2.93
N PHE A 156 -16.10 -0.82 2.42
CA PHE A 156 -17.18 -1.32 3.23
C PHE A 156 -16.75 -2.61 3.97
N GLN A 157 -17.01 -2.63 5.28
CA GLN A 157 -16.85 -3.79 6.13
C GLN A 157 -18.02 -3.83 7.13
N HIS A 158 -18.63 -5.00 7.27
CA HIS A 158 -19.66 -5.22 8.28
C HIS A 158 -19.23 -6.36 9.19
N ILE A 159 -19.05 -6.06 10.48
CA ILE A 159 -18.61 -7.03 11.49
C ILE A 159 -19.85 -7.70 12.05
N ILE A 160 -19.84 -9.04 12.13
CA ILE A 160 -20.86 -9.89 12.71
C ILE A 160 -20.26 -10.49 13.97
N TYR A 161 -20.72 -10.04 15.13
CA TYR A 161 -20.24 -10.49 16.43
C TYR A 161 -20.95 -11.75 16.93
N GLY A 162 -22.15 -12.05 16.41
CA GLY A 162 -22.93 -13.21 16.80
C GLY A 162 -24.13 -13.42 15.88
N GLU A 163 -24.87 -14.50 16.10
CA GLU A 163 -26.01 -14.90 15.26
C GLU A 163 -27.07 -13.80 15.13
N ALA A 164 -27.28 -13.02 16.19
CA ALA A 164 -28.27 -11.93 16.18
C ALA A 164 -27.94 -10.81 15.17
N ASP A 165 -26.66 -10.66 14.78
CA ASP A 165 -26.23 -9.62 13.84
C ASP A 165 -26.43 -10.04 12.38
N ILE A 166 -26.60 -11.35 12.11
CA ILE A 166 -26.66 -11.88 10.73
C ILE A 166 -27.82 -11.25 9.96
N ALA A 167 -29.02 -11.19 10.55
CA ALA A 167 -30.18 -10.61 9.88
C ALA A 167 -29.96 -9.15 9.45
N GLY A 168 -29.16 -8.40 10.20
CA GLY A 168 -28.74 -7.04 9.85
C GLY A 168 -27.83 -6.93 8.63
N SER A 169 -27.26 -8.05 8.18
CA SER A 169 -26.37 -8.11 7.00
C SER A 169 -27.17 -8.10 5.68
N GLU A 170 -28.44 -8.51 5.67
CA GLU A 170 -29.26 -8.64 4.47
C GLU A 170 -29.32 -7.33 3.65
N LYS A 171 -29.41 -6.20 4.35
CA LYS A 171 -29.44 -4.87 3.70
C LYS A 171 -28.20 -4.54 2.88
N TYR A 172 -27.08 -5.24 3.11
CA TYR A 172 -25.83 -5.05 2.38
C TYR A 172 -25.70 -6.03 1.21
N LEU A 173 -26.38 -7.17 1.25
CA LEU A 173 -26.35 -8.20 0.21
C LEU A 173 -27.30 -7.88 -0.97
N THR A 174 -27.41 -6.60 -1.34
CA THR A 174 -28.37 -6.14 -2.35
C THR A 174 -27.88 -6.32 -3.78
N SER A 175 -26.57 -6.43 -3.99
CA SER A 175 -26.00 -6.63 -5.33
C SER A 175 -24.58 -7.17 -5.25
N GLY A 176 -24.27 -8.12 -6.14
CA GLY A 176 -22.92 -8.69 -6.26
C GLY A 176 -22.62 -9.79 -5.25
N THR A 177 -21.39 -10.19 -5.25
CA THR A 177 -20.86 -11.26 -4.38
C THR A 177 -20.00 -10.67 -3.27
N TYR A 178 -20.04 -11.30 -2.12
CA TYR A 178 -19.33 -10.90 -0.90
C TYR A 178 -18.41 -12.03 -0.44
N ILE A 179 -17.49 -11.68 0.43
CA ILE A 179 -16.66 -12.63 1.16
C ILE A 179 -16.92 -12.44 2.66
N LEU A 180 -17.12 -13.55 3.37
CA LEU A 180 -17.18 -13.60 4.83
C LEU A 180 -15.84 -14.14 5.32
N GLU A 181 -15.12 -13.39 6.14
CA GLU A 181 -13.82 -13.76 6.68
C GLU A 181 -13.85 -13.88 8.19
N SER A 182 -13.16 -14.89 8.73
CA SER A 182 -12.91 -14.97 10.17
C SER A 182 -12.14 -13.73 10.65
N TRP A 183 -12.53 -13.17 11.77
CA TRP A 183 -11.76 -12.12 12.45
C TRP A 183 -10.49 -12.72 13.05
N VAL A 184 -9.33 -12.31 12.56
CA VAL A 184 -8.04 -12.71 13.13
C VAL A 184 -7.75 -11.83 14.36
N PRO A 185 -7.62 -12.41 15.58
CA PRO A 185 -7.25 -11.64 16.77
C PRO A 185 -5.75 -11.36 16.74
N TYR A 186 -5.33 -10.31 16.02
CA TYR A 186 -3.94 -9.95 15.85
C TYR A 186 -3.46 -8.92 16.87
N GLU A 187 -2.18 -9.01 17.26
CA GLU A 187 -1.50 -8.02 18.08
C GLU A 187 -0.82 -6.94 17.24
N SER A 188 -0.23 -7.33 16.10
CA SER A 188 0.51 -6.44 15.22
C SER A 188 0.14 -6.65 13.77
N GLU A 189 0.23 -5.59 13.00
CA GLU A 189 0.19 -5.64 11.54
C GLU A 189 1.59 -5.41 10.99
N LEU A 190 2.02 -6.25 10.07
CA LEU A 190 3.36 -6.16 9.47
C LEU A 190 3.23 -5.91 7.97
N THR A 191 4.24 -5.25 7.41
CA THR A 191 4.38 -5.14 5.94
C THR A 191 5.83 -5.37 5.55
N ILE A 192 6.03 -6.10 4.46
CA ILE A 192 7.29 -6.16 3.73
C ILE A 192 7.10 -5.62 2.32
N MET A 193 7.96 -4.70 1.90
CA MET A 193 8.02 -4.23 0.52
C MET A 193 9.06 -5.05 -0.23
N VAL A 194 8.69 -5.52 -1.42
CA VAL A 194 9.53 -6.34 -2.30
C VAL A 194 9.67 -5.64 -3.64
N ALA A 195 10.89 -5.48 -4.12
CA ALA A 195 11.15 -5.04 -5.49
C ALA A 195 11.50 -6.25 -6.34
N LYS A 196 10.89 -6.36 -7.52
CA LYS A 196 11.19 -7.39 -8.52
C LYS A 196 11.54 -6.74 -9.84
N ASP A 197 12.70 -7.09 -10.40
CA ASP A 197 13.13 -6.61 -11.71
C ASP A 197 12.69 -7.55 -12.85
N ALA A 198 12.94 -7.14 -14.08
CA ALA A 198 12.59 -7.91 -15.27
C ALA A 198 13.41 -9.22 -15.42
N ASP A 199 14.56 -9.32 -14.77
CA ASP A 199 15.39 -10.53 -14.71
C ASP A 199 14.96 -11.46 -13.57
N LYS A 200 13.85 -11.14 -12.88
CA LYS A 200 13.26 -11.87 -11.75
C LYS A 200 14.10 -11.82 -10.46
N ASN A 201 15.07 -10.90 -10.37
CA ASN A 201 15.75 -10.68 -9.11
C ASN A 201 14.83 -9.99 -8.10
N LEU A 202 14.95 -10.38 -6.84
CA LEU A 202 14.15 -9.84 -5.74
C LEU A 202 15.05 -9.06 -4.77
N ALA A 203 14.55 -7.92 -4.31
CA ALA A 203 15.16 -7.16 -3.22
C ALA A 203 14.09 -6.83 -2.17
N TYR A 204 14.43 -6.99 -0.90
CA TYR A 204 13.50 -6.89 0.22
C TYR A 204 13.83 -5.68 1.08
N MET A 205 12.83 -4.82 1.31
CA MET A 205 12.94 -3.78 2.33
C MET A 205 12.86 -4.41 3.73
N PRO A 206 13.36 -3.74 4.77
CA PRO A 206 13.12 -4.18 6.14
C PRO A 206 11.64 -4.33 6.45
N VAL A 207 11.27 -5.33 7.26
CA VAL A 207 9.87 -5.49 7.71
C VAL A 207 9.51 -4.32 8.62
N VAL A 208 8.37 -3.72 8.37
CA VAL A 208 7.79 -2.67 9.21
C VAL A 208 6.61 -3.20 10.03
N GLU A 209 6.44 -2.63 11.21
CA GLU A 209 5.26 -2.82 12.06
C GLU A 209 4.36 -1.59 11.89
N ASN A 210 3.07 -1.83 11.68
CA ASN A 210 2.08 -0.80 11.42
C ASN A 210 1.02 -0.77 12.53
N VAL A 211 0.57 0.43 12.85
CA VAL A 211 -0.60 0.67 13.71
C VAL A 211 -1.65 1.41 12.89
N PHE A 212 -2.85 0.85 12.85
CA PHE A 212 -4.01 1.45 12.20
C PHE A 212 -5.00 1.94 13.25
N VAL A 213 -5.58 3.11 13.00
CA VAL A 213 -6.69 3.68 13.78
C VAL A 213 -7.81 4.00 12.79
N ASP A 214 -9.01 3.52 13.06
CA ASP A 214 -10.18 3.69 12.18
C ASP A 214 -9.92 3.27 10.72
N GLN A 215 -9.15 2.20 10.53
CA GLN A 215 -8.70 1.64 9.23
C GLN A 215 -7.68 2.51 8.47
N GLU A 216 -7.23 3.63 9.05
CA GLU A 216 -6.19 4.48 8.48
C GLU A 216 -4.83 4.20 9.13
N LEU A 217 -3.77 4.19 8.33
CA LEU A 217 -2.41 4.02 8.84
C LEU A 217 -2.06 5.21 9.74
N PHE A 218 -1.75 4.92 10.99
CA PHE A 218 -1.41 5.92 11.99
C PHE A 218 0.09 5.98 12.25
N GLU A 219 0.72 4.83 12.54
CA GLU A 219 2.15 4.72 12.82
C GLU A 219 2.79 3.60 12.01
N THR A 220 4.06 3.78 11.69
CA THR A 220 4.95 2.76 11.12
C THR A 220 6.27 2.77 11.87
N ILE A 221 6.77 1.59 12.22
CA ILE A 221 8.00 1.40 12.97
C ILE A 221 8.94 0.47 12.20
N VAL A 222 10.19 0.86 12.06
CA VAL A 222 11.24 0.03 11.46
C VAL A 222 12.48 -0.04 12.36
N PRO A 223 13.10 -1.21 12.54
CA PRO A 223 12.62 -2.54 12.18
C PRO A 223 11.38 -2.94 13.01
N ALA A 224 10.54 -3.80 12.46
CA ALA A 224 9.42 -4.38 13.19
C ALA A 224 9.91 -5.08 14.47
N ARG A 225 9.16 -4.95 15.57
CA ARG A 225 9.49 -5.52 16.88
C ARG A 225 9.01 -6.98 16.99
N ILE A 226 9.58 -7.85 16.19
CA ILE A 226 9.18 -9.25 16.02
C ILE A 226 10.34 -10.21 16.31
N LYS A 227 9.99 -11.47 16.61
CA LYS A 227 10.97 -12.53 16.85
C LYS A 227 11.69 -12.93 15.55
N PRO A 228 12.96 -13.42 15.64
CA PRO A 228 13.70 -13.87 14.45
C PRO A 228 12.97 -14.95 13.64
N ALA A 229 12.22 -15.84 14.29
CA ALA A 229 11.44 -16.87 13.60
C ALA A 229 10.30 -16.29 12.75
N VAL A 230 9.61 -15.26 13.26
CA VAL A 230 8.56 -14.53 12.53
C VAL A 230 9.19 -13.78 11.35
N MET A 231 10.33 -13.13 11.54
CA MET A 231 11.07 -12.45 10.47
C MET A 231 11.43 -13.43 9.34
N ALA A 232 11.94 -14.61 9.69
CA ALA A 232 12.32 -15.62 8.70
C ALA A 232 11.08 -16.11 7.91
N GLU A 233 9.94 -16.26 8.56
CA GLU A 233 8.70 -16.67 7.90
C GLU A 233 8.15 -15.57 6.98
N VAL A 234 8.19 -14.30 7.39
CA VAL A 234 7.83 -13.16 6.51
C VAL A 234 8.71 -13.15 5.26
N GLN A 235 10.03 -13.36 5.41
CA GLN A 235 10.95 -13.40 4.28
C GLN A 235 10.70 -14.59 3.36
N ARG A 236 10.44 -15.78 3.92
CA ARG A 236 10.08 -16.97 3.15
C ARG A 236 8.82 -16.75 2.31
N ILE A 237 7.78 -16.16 2.90
CA ILE A 237 6.54 -15.83 2.19
C ILE A 237 6.80 -14.79 1.10
N ALA A 238 7.59 -13.76 1.40
CA ALA A 238 7.92 -12.71 0.44
C ALA A 238 8.67 -13.25 -0.78
N GLU A 239 9.61 -14.19 -0.58
CA GLU A 239 10.32 -14.87 -1.65
C GLU A 239 9.38 -15.74 -2.50
N LEU A 240 8.51 -16.51 -1.85
CA LEU A 240 7.56 -17.38 -2.54
C LEU A 240 6.58 -16.56 -3.40
N VAL A 241 5.97 -15.53 -2.83
CA VAL A 241 5.04 -14.64 -3.54
C VAL A 241 5.76 -13.89 -4.66
N GLY A 242 6.95 -13.34 -4.39
CA GLY A 242 7.75 -12.64 -5.39
C GLY A 242 8.11 -13.49 -6.60
N ASN A 243 8.42 -14.77 -6.38
CA ASN A 243 8.70 -15.71 -7.47
C ASN A 243 7.43 -16.11 -8.24
N ALA A 244 6.28 -16.16 -7.59
CA ALA A 244 5.01 -16.58 -8.19
C ALA A 244 4.34 -15.50 -9.05
N LEU A 245 4.56 -14.20 -8.71
CA LEU A 245 3.96 -13.09 -9.45
C LEU A 245 4.68 -12.84 -10.78
N ASP A 246 3.93 -12.61 -11.85
CA ASP A 246 4.45 -11.99 -13.08
C ASP A 246 4.28 -10.46 -12.95
N TYR A 247 5.34 -9.81 -12.48
CA TYR A 247 5.32 -8.42 -12.10
C TYR A 247 6.73 -7.81 -12.12
N VAL A 248 6.82 -6.57 -12.56
CA VAL A 248 8.04 -5.74 -12.47
C VAL A 248 7.72 -4.48 -11.70
N GLY A 249 8.39 -4.25 -10.57
CA GLY A 249 8.08 -3.12 -9.71
C GLY A 249 8.27 -3.44 -8.23
N VAL A 250 7.86 -2.51 -7.41
CA VAL A 250 7.71 -2.70 -5.96
C VAL A 250 6.27 -3.11 -5.66
N PHE A 251 6.10 -4.08 -4.79
CA PHE A 251 4.81 -4.47 -4.22
C PHE A 251 4.95 -4.72 -2.72
N GLY A 252 3.85 -4.63 -2.00
CA GLY A 252 3.78 -4.89 -0.56
C GLY A 252 3.05 -6.19 -0.26
N ILE A 253 3.42 -6.86 0.84
CA ILE A 253 2.66 -7.94 1.46
C ILE A 253 2.35 -7.53 2.88
N GLU A 254 1.08 -7.47 3.22
CA GLU A 254 0.60 -7.18 4.57
C GLU A 254 0.26 -8.47 5.31
N PHE A 255 0.52 -8.47 6.61
CA PHE A 255 0.29 -9.61 7.49
C PHE A 255 -0.41 -9.20 8.77
N PHE A 256 -1.18 -10.13 9.34
CA PHE A 256 -1.56 -10.11 10.75
C PHE A 256 -0.63 -11.04 11.53
N LEU A 257 -0.12 -10.58 12.66
CA LEU A 257 0.66 -11.36 13.61
C LEU A 257 -0.15 -11.50 14.90
N THR A 258 -0.43 -12.74 15.30
CA THR A 258 -1.16 -13.05 16.54
C THR A 258 -0.24 -13.12 17.74
N ALA A 259 -0.81 -13.13 18.96
CA ALA A 259 -0.09 -13.33 20.23
C ALA A 259 0.70 -14.65 20.30
N SER A 260 0.30 -15.66 19.52
CA SER A 260 0.98 -16.94 19.40
C SER A 260 2.07 -16.97 18.32
N ASP A 261 2.48 -15.83 17.80
CA ASP A 261 3.43 -15.69 16.68
C ASP A 261 2.94 -16.32 15.35
N THR A 262 1.65 -16.55 15.21
CA THR A 262 1.08 -17.05 13.95
C THR A 262 0.89 -15.91 12.97
N LEU A 263 1.48 -16.05 11.77
CA LEU A 263 1.30 -15.10 10.66
C LEU A 263 0.11 -15.51 9.79
N TYR A 264 -0.71 -14.53 9.44
CA TYR A 264 -1.73 -14.64 8.39
C TYR A 264 -1.42 -13.62 7.31
N VAL A 265 -1.37 -14.05 6.05
CA VAL A 265 -1.28 -13.11 4.92
C VAL A 265 -2.62 -12.38 4.82
N LYS A 266 -2.56 -11.05 4.88
CA LYS A 266 -3.74 -10.18 4.85
C LYS A 266 -4.11 -9.81 3.42
N ARG A 267 -3.15 -9.27 2.66
CA ARG A 267 -3.32 -8.87 1.26
C ARG A 267 -1.99 -8.58 0.55
N LEU A 268 -2.06 -8.49 -0.78
CA LEU A 268 -1.03 -7.88 -1.62
C LEU A 268 -1.39 -6.42 -1.91
N VAL A 269 -0.36 -5.61 -2.11
CA VAL A 269 -0.50 -4.21 -2.50
C VAL A 269 0.39 -3.96 -3.72
N PRO A 270 -0.16 -3.72 -4.90
CA PRO A 270 0.63 -3.38 -6.08
C PRO A 270 1.20 -1.96 -5.97
N GLY A 271 2.46 -1.81 -6.31
CA GLY A 271 3.16 -0.52 -6.26
C GLY A 271 3.71 -0.14 -4.87
N PRO A 272 4.35 1.03 -4.77
CA PRO A 272 4.78 1.63 -3.51
C PRO A 272 3.61 1.84 -2.54
N HIS A 273 3.82 1.47 -1.28
CA HIS A 273 2.80 1.51 -0.24
C HIS A 273 3.07 2.60 0.80
N THR A 274 2.01 3.09 1.47
CA THR A 274 2.12 4.16 2.46
C THR A 274 3.06 3.83 3.61
N SER A 275 3.04 2.60 4.13
CA SER A 275 3.96 2.18 5.20
C SER A 275 5.43 2.14 4.76
N GLY A 276 5.70 2.11 3.45
CA GLY A 276 7.04 2.21 2.89
C GLY A 276 7.59 3.64 2.83
N ASN A 277 6.82 4.67 3.19
CA ASN A 277 7.30 6.06 3.19
C ASN A 277 8.42 6.30 4.20
N ILE A 278 8.45 5.53 5.29
CA ILE A 278 9.50 5.55 6.29
C ILE A 278 10.90 5.29 5.68
N PHE A 279 10.97 4.56 4.57
CA PHE A 279 12.22 4.22 3.89
C PHE A 279 12.85 5.37 3.10
N ASN A 280 12.16 6.50 2.97
CA ASN A 280 12.79 7.70 2.40
C ASN A 280 14.00 8.13 3.24
N GLU A 281 13.95 7.93 4.56
CA GLU A 281 14.99 8.33 5.51
C GLU A 281 15.69 7.13 6.15
N ALA A 282 14.97 6.05 6.44
CA ALA A 282 15.49 4.94 7.23
C ALA A 282 16.42 4.00 6.47
N THR A 283 16.42 4.02 5.12
CA THR A 283 17.24 3.13 4.28
C THR A 283 18.09 3.88 3.26
N ASN A 284 19.10 3.20 2.71
CA ASN A 284 19.98 3.76 1.67
C ASN A 284 19.29 3.99 0.32
N VAL A 285 18.08 3.46 0.14
CA VAL A 285 17.27 3.60 -1.08
C VAL A 285 15.80 3.56 -0.69
N SER A 286 14.97 4.46 -1.23
CA SER A 286 13.53 4.45 -0.98
C SER A 286 12.80 3.40 -1.81
N GLN A 287 11.59 3.02 -1.39
CA GLN A 287 10.71 2.16 -2.19
C GLN A 287 10.40 2.77 -3.58
N TYR A 288 10.30 4.09 -3.67
CA TYR A 288 10.03 4.80 -4.91
C TYR A 288 11.22 4.72 -5.88
N GLU A 289 12.44 4.91 -5.38
CA GLU A 289 13.64 4.73 -6.20
C GLU A 289 13.79 3.27 -6.65
N LEU A 290 13.51 2.29 -5.77
CA LEU A 290 13.52 0.88 -6.14
C LEU A 290 12.51 0.58 -7.26
N HIS A 291 11.30 1.13 -7.15
CA HIS A 291 10.27 0.96 -8.17
C HIS A 291 10.74 1.52 -9.53
N LEU A 292 11.29 2.73 -9.55
CA LEU A 292 11.85 3.32 -10.77
C LEU A 292 13.01 2.50 -11.34
N ARG A 293 13.90 1.99 -10.49
CA ARG A 293 15.01 1.13 -10.94
C ARG A 293 14.51 -0.12 -11.66
N THR A 294 13.47 -0.77 -11.12
CA THR A 294 12.88 -1.95 -11.77
C THR A 294 12.25 -1.60 -13.12
N LEU A 295 11.46 -0.52 -13.19
CA LEU A 295 10.80 -0.08 -14.42
C LEU A 295 11.81 0.34 -15.50
N CYS A 296 12.92 0.95 -15.10
CA CYS A 296 13.97 1.45 -16.00
C CYS A 296 15.06 0.41 -16.31
N HIS A 297 14.90 -0.83 -15.85
CA HIS A 297 15.89 -1.91 -16.00
C HIS A 297 17.26 -1.57 -15.41
N TRP A 298 17.28 -0.82 -14.29
CA TRP A 298 18.50 -0.57 -13.52
C TRP A 298 18.70 -1.67 -12.49
N PRO A 299 19.97 -2.01 -12.15
CA PRO A 299 20.24 -3.05 -11.16
C PRO A 299 19.69 -2.69 -9.79
N LEU A 300 19.17 -3.70 -9.09
CA LEU A 300 18.70 -3.53 -7.71
C LEU A 300 19.90 -3.41 -6.77
N PRO A 301 19.93 -2.38 -5.90
CA PRO A 301 21.01 -2.23 -4.93
C PRO A 301 20.80 -3.16 -3.74
N LYS A 302 21.88 -3.44 -3.01
CA LYS A 302 21.76 -4.05 -1.69
C LYS A 302 21.11 -3.06 -0.73
N ILE A 303 19.94 -3.42 -0.21
CA ILE A 303 19.19 -2.60 0.74
C ILE A 303 19.85 -2.68 2.12
N LYS A 304 19.98 -1.52 2.77
CA LYS A 304 20.53 -1.39 4.13
C LYS A 304 19.63 -0.47 4.94
N LEU A 305 19.24 -0.92 6.13
CA LEU A 305 18.69 -0.04 7.14
C LEU A 305 19.82 0.86 7.67
N ILE A 306 19.66 2.18 7.52
CA ILE A 306 20.62 3.19 8.00
C ILE A 306 20.39 3.46 9.47
N SER A 307 19.11 3.63 9.85
CA SER A 307 18.68 3.88 11.23
C SER A 307 17.32 3.27 11.48
N PRO A 308 17.06 2.74 12.67
CA PRO A 308 15.69 2.54 13.11
C PRO A 308 14.91 3.86 13.03
N ALA A 309 13.60 3.77 12.81
CA ALA A 309 12.77 4.95 12.66
C ALA A 309 11.33 4.68 13.10
N VAL A 310 10.63 5.78 13.39
CA VAL A 310 9.18 5.82 13.58
C VAL A 310 8.62 6.84 12.60
N SER A 311 7.52 6.51 11.94
CA SER A 311 6.77 7.45 11.11
C SER A 311 5.34 7.56 11.60
N VAL A 312 4.79 8.78 11.62
CA VAL A 312 3.39 9.05 11.96
C VAL A 312 2.70 9.81 10.84
N THR A 313 1.46 9.46 10.59
CA THR A 313 0.63 10.14 9.58
C THR A 313 0.17 11.51 10.10
N ILE A 314 0.12 12.49 9.22
CA ILE A 314 -0.47 13.81 9.49
C ILE A 314 -1.83 13.84 8.74
N PRO A 315 -2.96 13.65 9.44
CA PRO A 315 -4.27 13.93 8.86
C PRO A 315 -4.46 15.42 8.65
N LYS A 316 -5.30 15.82 7.71
CA LYS A 316 -5.54 17.22 7.34
C LYS A 316 -5.86 18.12 8.55
N ARG A 317 -6.69 17.63 9.46
CA ARG A 317 -7.07 18.37 10.69
C ARG A 317 -5.88 18.74 11.59
N LEU A 318 -4.74 18.04 11.48
CA LEU A 318 -3.56 18.24 12.33
C LEU A 318 -2.44 19.03 11.63
N ILE A 319 -2.59 19.44 10.37
CA ILE A 319 -1.52 20.14 9.62
C ILE A 319 -1.01 21.35 10.38
N THR A 320 -1.90 22.25 10.81
CA THR A 320 -1.52 23.50 11.46
C THR A 320 -0.85 23.27 12.81
N ASP A 321 -1.27 22.24 13.55
CA ASP A 321 -0.70 21.90 14.85
C ASP A 321 0.76 21.41 14.71
N THR A 322 1.05 20.74 13.57
CA THR A 322 2.41 20.27 13.28
C THR A 322 3.40 21.39 12.95
N PHE A 323 2.95 22.58 12.54
CA PHE A 323 3.87 23.67 12.18
C PHE A 323 4.75 24.15 13.34
N THR A 324 4.24 24.09 14.56
CA THR A 324 5.06 24.36 15.75
C THR A 324 6.19 23.35 15.88
N GLN A 325 5.91 22.07 15.59
CA GLN A 325 6.91 21.00 15.68
C GLN A 325 8.02 21.17 14.64
N VAL A 326 7.71 21.66 13.44
CA VAL A 326 8.73 21.98 12.42
C VAL A 326 9.80 22.93 12.97
N LEU A 327 9.40 23.89 13.81
CA LEU A 327 10.30 24.89 14.36
C LEU A 327 11.15 24.39 15.55
N ILE A 328 10.65 23.42 16.30
CA ILE A 328 11.29 22.96 17.55
C ILE A 328 11.86 21.54 17.48
N LYS A 329 11.62 20.82 16.38
CA LYS A 329 12.09 19.44 16.14
C LYS A 329 12.91 19.37 14.85
N PRO A 330 14.16 19.93 14.85
CA PRO A 330 14.97 20.01 13.62
C PRO A 330 15.39 18.66 13.06
N ASP A 331 15.38 17.59 13.87
CA ASP A 331 15.76 16.23 13.46
C ASP A 331 14.56 15.39 13.00
N TRP A 332 13.34 15.98 12.94
CA TRP A 332 12.16 15.33 12.43
C TRP A 332 11.96 15.66 10.95
N HIS A 333 11.72 14.65 10.11
CA HIS A 333 11.54 14.82 8.68
C HIS A 333 10.05 14.94 8.35
N PHE A 334 9.60 16.15 8.06
CA PHE A 334 8.21 16.46 7.74
C PHE A 334 7.97 16.42 6.25
N TYR A 335 6.91 15.72 5.84
CA TYR A 335 6.42 15.67 4.47
C TYR A 335 4.97 16.15 4.42
N TYR A 336 4.71 17.22 3.68
CA TYR A 336 3.38 17.73 3.44
C TYR A 336 3.00 17.48 1.98
N TYR A 337 1.87 16.83 1.77
CA TYR A 337 1.43 16.52 0.41
C TYR A 337 0.76 17.72 -0.25
N LEU A 338 0.13 18.60 0.55
CA LEU A 338 -0.51 19.84 0.11
C LEU A 338 -1.59 19.58 -0.94
N ASP A 339 -2.36 18.54 -0.74
CA ASP A 339 -3.50 18.28 -1.60
C ASP A 339 -4.77 18.91 -1.02
N ASN A 340 -5.79 18.99 -1.85
CA ASN A 340 -7.13 19.35 -1.45
C ASN A 340 -7.84 18.18 -0.79
N ALA A 341 -7.18 17.57 0.23
CA ALA A 341 -7.84 16.60 1.09
C ALA A 341 -9.21 17.13 1.45
N GLN A 342 -10.27 16.42 1.08
CA GLN A 342 -11.63 16.94 1.21
C GLN A 342 -12.17 16.70 2.61
N ASN A 343 -11.64 15.66 3.31
CA ASN A 343 -12.07 15.29 4.65
C ASN A 343 -10.96 15.56 5.67
N ASP A 344 -11.35 15.91 6.89
CA ASP A 344 -10.42 16.23 7.98
C ASP A 344 -9.50 15.07 8.38
N ASN A 345 -9.90 13.85 8.13
CA ASN A 345 -9.12 12.64 8.42
C ASN A 345 -8.24 12.18 7.24
N ASP A 346 -8.40 12.78 6.05
CA ASP A 346 -7.58 12.42 4.90
C ASP A 346 -6.10 12.68 5.20
N ARG A 347 -5.24 11.79 4.72
CA ARG A 347 -3.80 11.87 4.93
C ARG A 347 -3.22 13.04 4.13
N ALA A 348 -2.74 14.06 4.82
CA ALA A 348 -2.18 15.26 4.24
C ALA A 348 -0.65 15.37 4.38
N GLY A 349 -0.03 14.42 5.08
CA GLY A 349 1.41 14.36 5.26
C GLY A 349 1.83 13.18 6.12
N HIS A 350 3.12 13.12 6.43
CA HIS A 350 3.71 12.25 7.43
C HIS A 350 4.96 12.89 8.02
N VAL A 351 5.36 12.39 9.19
CA VAL A 351 6.63 12.71 9.83
C VAL A 351 7.42 11.43 9.99
N THR A 352 8.70 11.43 9.62
CA THR A 352 9.62 10.33 9.89
C THR A 352 10.71 10.79 10.85
N ILE A 353 10.98 10.00 11.89
CA ILE A 353 11.94 10.30 12.94
C ILE A 353 12.94 9.16 13.01
N LEU A 354 14.20 9.45 12.68
CA LEU A 354 15.30 8.52 12.85
C LEU A 354 15.66 8.45 14.34
N THR A 355 15.88 7.24 14.86
CA THR A 355 16.10 7.04 16.29
C THR A 355 16.91 5.80 16.58
N THR A 356 17.52 5.74 17.75
CA THR A 356 18.10 4.52 18.32
C THR A 356 17.17 3.85 19.33
N ASP A 357 16.07 4.52 19.71
CA ASP A 357 15.10 4.05 20.69
C ASP A 357 13.67 4.41 20.24
N THR A 358 13.04 3.45 19.54
CA THR A 358 11.70 3.62 19.01
C THR A 358 10.63 3.85 20.08
N ARG A 359 10.80 3.23 21.27
CA ARG A 359 9.86 3.41 22.39
C ARG A 359 9.86 4.85 22.88
N ARG A 360 11.06 5.38 23.15
CA ARG A 360 11.22 6.77 23.60
C ARG A 360 10.72 7.76 22.54
N THR A 361 10.91 7.45 21.26
CA THR A 361 10.42 8.29 20.17
C THR A 361 8.89 8.32 20.12
N LEU A 362 8.22 7.18 20.31
CA LEU A 362 6.78 7.14 20.43
C LEU A 362 6.27 7.97 21.61
N GLU A 363 6.90 7.85 22.79
CA GLU A 363 6.59 8.68 23.95
C GLU A 363 6.72 10.18 23.61
N GLN A 364 7.80 10.60 22.93
CA GLN A 364 7.98 11.98 22.48
C GLN A 364 6.92 12.46 21.49
N ILE A 365 6.44 11.58 20.61
CA ILE A 365 5.36 11.89 19.66
C ILE A 365 4.07 12.17 20.43
N TYR A 366 3.71 11.30 21.38
CA TYR A 366 2.49 11.45 22.17
C TYR A 366 2.56 12.65 23.14
N ASP A 367 3.73 12.97 23.67
CA ASP A 367 3.96 14.15 24.51
C ASP A 367 3.74 15.48 23.77
N THR A 368 3.67 15.48 22.44
CA THR A 368 3.29 16.67 21.68
C THR A 368 1.82 17.02 21.80
N GLU A 369 0.99 16.08 22.28
CA GLU A 369 -0.49 16.18 22.34
C GLU A 369 -1.16 16.38 20.96
N ILE A 370 -0.39 16.31 19.87
CA ILE A 370 -0.90 16.36 18.48
C ILE A 370 -1.39 14.97 18.08
N TRP A 371 -0.55 13.95 18.34
CA TRP A 371 -0.88 12.56 18.09
C TRP A 371 -1.21 11.85 19.40
N ASN A 372 -2.47 11.48 19.58
CA ASN A 372 -2.86 10.72 20.76
C ASN A 372 -2.39 9.27 20.65
N GLN A 373 -1.99 8.69 21.78
CA GLN A 373 -1.64 7.27 21.82
C GLN A 373 -2.81 6.42 21.30
N PRO A 374 -2.56 5.50 20.36
CA PRO A 374 -3.61 4.62 19.86
C PRO A 374 -4.26 3.83 21.00
N PRO A 375 -5.57 3.57 20.92
CA PRO A 375 -6.23 2.72 21.91
C PRO A 375 -5.56 1.34 21.90
N LYS A 376 -5.35 0.76 23.09
CA LYS A 376 -4.86 -0.62 23.19
C LYS A 376 -5.87 -1.54 22.50
N LYS A 377 -5.40 -2.38 21.59
CA LYS A 377 -6.24 -3.44 21.02
C LYS A 377 -6.65 -4.37 22.16
N GLY A 378 -7.96 -4.46 22.40
CA GLY A 378 -8.56 -5.34 23.41
C GLY A 378 -8.67 -6.78 22.89
#